data_a8815c23400816258e08b6751eb54e1b
#
_entry.id   a8815c23400816258e08b6751eb54e1b
#
_cell.length_a   1.000
_cell.length_b   1.000
_cell.length_c   1.000
_cell.angle_alpha   90.00
_cell.angle_beta   90.00
_cell.angle_gamma   90.00
#
_symmetry.space_group_name_H-M   'P 1'
#
loop_
_entity.id
_entity.type
_entity.pdbx_description
1 polymer ?
#
loop_
_entity_poly.entity_id
_entity_poly.type
_entity_poly.pdbx_seq_one_letter_code
_entity_poly.pdbx_strand_id
1 'polypeptide(L)'
;YVGRLRATASDGGEIYGLSHFLSGQKRLEDVLYGTEVPGLFMIFAGPSVPNPTEILEKNYFIELLKFAKEHFNYVLLDCAPIGAAIDAAVIAKHCDGAILVISQGMASSRLIQNVKKQLEVSGVRILGAVLNKVKMKKSSYEGGYYGGYYGSYYGKKEEKTKE
;
A
#
# COMPACT_ATOMS: atom_id res chain seq x y z
N TYR A 1 -2.04 -8.13 1.90
CA TYR A 1 -1.09 -8.60 0.86
C TYR A 1 0.38 -8.43 1.27
N VAL A 2 0.67 -7.61 2.25
CA VAL A 2 2.03 -7.41 2.83
C VAL A 2 2.59 -8.73 3.45
N GLY A 3 1.76 -9.69 3.78
CA GLY A 3 2.18 -10.97 4.37
C GLY A 3 2.83 -11.99 3.42
N ARG A 4 2.93 -11.72 2.11
CA ARG A 4 3.52 -12.65 1.14
C ARG A 4 4.84 -12.19 0.52
N LEU A 5 5.20 -10.94 0.64
CA LEU A 5 6.55 -10.48 0.31
C LEU A 5 7.43 -10.72 1.55
N ARG A 6 7.82 -11.96 1.78
CA ARG A 6 9.01 -12.24 2.59
C ARG A 6 10.19 -11.75 1.75
N ALA A 7 10.62 -10.52 2.00
CA ALA A 7 11.97 -10.16 1.65
C ALA A 7 12.85 -11.07 2.52
N THR A 8 13.39 -12.10 1.94
CA THR A 8 14.58 -12.72 2.47
C THR A 8 15.67 -11.69 2.20
N ALA A 9 16.20 -11.06 3.24
CA ALA A 9 17.52 -10.49 3.15
C ALA A 9 18.40 -11.58 2.54
N SER A 10 19.17 -11.26 1.52
CA SER A 10 19.98 -12.25 0.78
C SER A 10 20.98 -13.02 1.66
N ASP A 11 21.12 -12.61 2.91
CA ASP A 11 21.98 -13.16 3.95
C ASP A 11 21.23 -13.77 5.15
N GLY A 12 19.89 -13.89 5.09
CA GLY A 12 19.07 -14.43 6.18
C GLY A 12 18.95 -13.51 7.39
N GLY A 13 19.33 -12.23 7.28
CA GLY A 13 19.29 -11.24 8.36
C GLY A 13 17.87 -10.82 8.76
N GLU A 14 17.76 -10.18 9.91
CA GLU A 14 16.52 -9.62 10.42
C GLU A 14 16.04 -8.46 9.53
N ILE A 15 14.74 -8.47 9.17
CA ILE A 15 14.15 -7.41 8.35
C ILE A 15 13.65 -6.29 9.26
N TYR A 16 14.26 -5.12 9.12
CA TYR A 16 13.82 -3.90 9.79
C TYR A 16 12.81 -3.14 8.93
N GLY A 17 11.99 -2.30 9.55
CA GLY A 17 10.98 -1.55 8.84
C GLY A 17 10.84 -0.12 9.32
N LEU A 18 9.85 0.56 8.78
CA LEU A 18 9.58 1.98 9.00
C LEU A 18 9.48 2.33 10.50
N SER A 19 8.84 1.48 11.30
CA SER A 19 8.72 1.69 12.74
C SER A 19 10.06 1.74 13.46
N HIS A 20 11.06 0.96 13.03
CA HIS A 20 12.41 1.01 13.59
C HIS A 20 13.12 2.32 13.23
N PHE A 21 12.96 2.79 11.98
CA PHE A 21 13.52 4.05 11.55
C PHE A 21 12.87 5.25 12.28
N LEU A 22 11.54 5.31 12.31
CA LEU A 22 10.80 6.39 12.94
C LEU A 22 11.01 6.47 14.47
N SER A 23 11.36 5.34 15.09
CA SER A 23 11.73 5.27 16.51
C SER A 23 13.21 5.59 16.77
N GLY A 24 14.01 5.88 15.73
CA GLY A 24 15.43 6.15 15.84
C GLY A 24 16.31 4.92 16.15
N GLN A 25 15.78 3.72 16.03
CA GLN A 25 16.49 2.47 16.31
C GLN A 25 17.38 2.02 15.15
N LYS A 26 17.00 2.41 13.92
CA LYS A 26 17.70 2.05 12.68
C LYS A 26 17.80 3.26 11.77
N ARG A 27 18.84 3.27 10.91
CA ARG A 27 19.05 4.29 9.89
C ARG A 27 18.20 3.99 8.66
N LEU A 28 18.06 4.96 7.76
CA LEU A 28 17.27 4.79 6.54
C LEU A 28 17.82 3.67 5.64
N GLU A 29 19.13 3.56 5.52
CA GLU A 29 19.79 2.51 4.74
C GLU A 29 19.54 1.10 5.25
N ASP A 30 19.23 0.94 6.55
CA ASP A 30 18.92 -0.36 7.16
C ASP A 30 17.48 -0.83 6.90
N VAL A 31 16.60 0.07 6.45
CA VAL A 31 15.17 -0.19 6.23
C VAL A 31 14.72 -0.03 4.77
N LEU A 32 15.58 0.51 3.91
CA LEU A 32 15.32 0.71 2.48
C LEU A 32 15.83 -0.48 1.68
N TYR A 33 14.93 -1.30 1.17
CA TYR A 33 15.25 -2.51 0.44
C TYR A 33 15.12 -2.32 -1.07
N GLY A 34 16.13 -2.71 -1.83
CA GLY A 34 16.01 -2.91 -3.27
C GLY A 34 15.15 -4.14 -3.56
N THR A 35 14.48 -4.15 -4.71
CA THR A 35 13.70 -5.31 -5.18
C THR A 35 14.31 -5.88 -6.46
N GLU A 36 13.82 -7.04 -6.92
CA GLU A 36 14.20 -7.62 -8.21
C GLU A 36 13.76 -6.75 -9.41
N VAL A 37 12.84 -5.80 -9.19
CA VAL A 37 12.39 -4.86 -10.21
C VAL A 37 13.34 -3.65 -10.22
N PRO A 38 14.06 -3.39 -11.33
CA PRO A 38 14.97 -2.26 -11.40
C PRO A 38 14.27 -0.92 -11.08
N GLY A 39 14.85 -0.15 -10.17
CA GLY A 39 14.33 1.15 -9.76
C GLY A 39 13.18 1.09 -8.75
N LEU A 40 12.73 -0.09 -8.32
CA LEU A 40 11.73 -0.25 -7.28
C LEU A 40 12.41 -0.56 -5.94
N PHE A 41 12.14 0.28 -4.95
CA PHE A 41 12.58 0.14 -3.57
C PHE A 41 11.37 -0.01 -2.65
N MET A 42 11.57 -0.64 -1.49
CA MET A 42 10.50 -0.86 -0.52
C MET A 42 10.99 -0.61 0.91
N ILE A 43 10.13 -0.03 1.72
CA ILE A 43 10.26 0.02 3.18
C ILE A 43 9.08 -0.75 3.77
N PHE A 44 9.35 -1.76 4.58
CA PHE A 44 8.30 -2.51 5.28
C PHE A 44 7.80 -1.75 6.50
N ALA A 45 6.59 -2.02 6.96
CA ALA A 45 6.02 -1.34 8.13
C ALA A 45 6.85 -1.58 9.41
N GLY A 46 7.41 -2.79 9.57
CA GLY A 46 8.05 -3.21 10.81
C GLY A 46 7.03 -3.66 11.88
N PRO A 47 7.44 -3.85 13.13
CA PRO A 47 6.56 -4.21 14.22
C PRO A 47 5.57 -3.10 14.56
N SER A 48 4.43 -3.50 15.13
CA SER A 48 3.44 -2.55 15.64
C SER A 48 4.04 -1.72 16.78
N VAL A 49 3.75 -0.43 16.76
CA VAL A 49 4.20 0.52 17.78
C VAL A 49 3.01 1.12 18.52
N PRO A 50 3.14 1.41 19.82
CA PRO A 50 2.16 2.22 20.52
C PRO A 50 2.18 3.65 19.95
N ASN A 51 1.02 4.29 19.81
CA ASN A 51 0.86 5.67 19.35
C ASN A 51 1.48 5.95 17.95
N PRO A 52 1.07 5.25 16.88
CA PRO A 52 1.63 5.42 15.55
C PRO A 52 1.48 6.85 15.03
N THR A 53 0.38 7.53 15.34
CA THR A 53 0.13 8.93 14.95
C THR A 53 1.23 9.87 15.46
N GLU A 54 1.62 9.74 16.73
CA GLU A 54 2.67 10.57 17.34
C GLU A 54 4.02 10.36 16.64
N ILE A 55 4.32 9.13 16.24
CA ILE A 55 5.58 8.79 15.55
C ILE A 55 5.58 9.37 14.12
N LEU A 56 4.44 9.39 13.45
CA LEU A 56 4.28 9.97 12.12
C LEU A 56 4.36 11.50 12.11
N GLU A 57 4.08 12.15 13.23
CA GLU A 57 4.21 13.61 13.39
C GLU A 57 5.65 14.06 13.72
N LYS A 58 6.57 13.12 14.02
CA LYS A 58 7.97 13.44 14.29
C LYS A 58 8.73 13.81 13.01
N ASN A 59 9.82 14.55 13.22
CA ASN A 59 10.70 15.02 12.15
C ASN A 59 11.23 13.90 11.25
N TYR A 60 11.47 12.70 11.78
CA TYR A 60 11.96 11.55 11.00
C TYR A 60 11.07 11.20 9.81
N PHE A 61 9.73 11.26 9.98
CA PHE A 61 8.82 10.99 8.88
C PHE A 61 8.90 12.07 7.79
N ILE A 62 8.97 13.33 8.19
CA ILE A 62 9.09 14.46 7.26
C ILE A 62 10.43 14.40 6.50
N GLU A 63 11.52 14.09 7.20
CA GLU A 63 12.85 13.91 6.60
C GLU A 63 12.88 12.75 5.62
N LEU A 64 12.24 11.63 5.95
CA LEU A 64 12.08 10.49 5.03
C LEU A 64 11.34 10.88 3.76
N LEU A 65 10.22 11.60 3.87
CA LEU A 65 9.46 12.05 2.71
C LEU A 65 10.24 13.04 1.85
N LYS A 66 10.99 13.95 2.48
CA LYS A 66 11.88 14.88 1.77
C LYS A 66 12.95 14.12 0.98
N PHE A 67 13.65 13.20 1.65
CA PHE A 67 14.63 12.34 0.99
C PHE A 67 14.01 11.56 -0.18
N ALA A 68 12.85 10.95 0.04
CA ALA A 68 12.18 10.17 -0.98
C ALA A 68 11.78 11.02 -2.20
N LYS A 69 11.27 12.23 -1.99
CA LYS A 69 10.93 13.18 -3.08
C LYS A 69 12.15 13.65 -3.88
N GLU A 70 13.32 13.73 -3.26
CA GLU A 70 14.56 14.12 -3.94
C GLU A 70 15.19 12.99 -4.76
N HIS A 71 14.94 11.72 -4.39
CA HIS A 71 15.63 10.57 -4.98
C HIS A 71 14.74 9.68 -5.85
N PHE A 72 13.42 9.79 -5.76
CA PHE A 72 12.47 8.94 -6.49
C PHE A 72 11.43 9.75 -7.26
N ASN A 73 11.09 9.28 -8.45
CA ASN A 73 10.04 9.90 -9.28
C ASN A 73 8.64 9.75 -8.69
N TYR A 74 8.40 8.63 -7.99
CA TYR A 74 7.12 8.30 -7.34
C TYR A 74 7.37 7.72 -5.97
N VAL A 75 6.59 8.18 -5.00
CA VAL A 75 6.59 7.66 -3.62
C VAL A 75 5.17 7.22 -3.31
N LEU A 76 4.99 5.93 -3.05
CA LEU A 76 3.69 5.34 -2.71
C LEU A 76 3.65 4.97 -1.23
N LEU A 77 2.67 5.50 -0.53
CA LEU A 77 2.42 5.19 0.89
C LEU A 77 1.18 4.31 0.99
N ASP A 78 1.39 3.02 1.33
CA ASP A 78 0.30 2.09 1.61
C ASP A 78 -0.18 2.25 3.05
N CYS A 79 -1.44 2.60 3.21
CA CYS A 79 -2.04 2.92 4.50
C CYS A 79 -3.13 1.93 4.88
N ALA A 80 -3.26 1.68 6.18
CA ALA A 80 -4.41 0.95 6.72
C ALA A 80 -5.73 1.65 6.37
N PRO A 81 -6.87 0.91 6.33
CA PRO A 81 -8.16 1.52 6.03
C PRO A 81 -8.48 2.69 6.98
N ILE A 82 -8.81 3.85 6.43
CA ILE A 82 -9.11 5.08 7.18
C ILE A 82 -10.22 4.89 8.24
N GLY A 83 -11.17 3.98 7.98
CA GLY A 83 -12.22 3.66 8.96
C GLY A 83 -11.69 3.00 10.25
N ALA A 84 -10.44 2.55 10.26
CA ALA A 84 -9.79 1.88 11.38
C ALA A 84 -8.65 2.70 12.01
N ALA A 85 -8.09 3.68 11.29
CA ALA A 85 -6.92 4.43 11.75
C ALA A 85 -6.93 5.89 11.29
N ILE A 86 -6.63 6.79 12.21
CA ILE A 86 -6.48 8.23 11.95
C ILE A 86 -5.21 8.51 11.15
N ASP A 87 -4.26 7.58 11.17
CA ASP A 87 -2.91 7.71 10.60
C ASP A 87 -2.91 8.07 9.12
N ALA A 88 -3.85 7.50 8.33
CA ALA A 88 -3.94 7.79 6.91
C ALA A 88 -4.28 9.27 6.63
N ALA A 89 -5.06 9.94 7.48
CA ALA A 89 -5.35 11.36 7.35
C ALA A 89 -4.14 12.24 7.72
N VAL A 90 -3.34 11.79 8.69
CA VAL A 90 -2.08 12.46 9.07
C VAL A 90 -1.07 12.34 7.94
N ILE A 91 -0.89 11.14 7.39
CA ILE A 91 0.01 10.87 6.25
C ILE A 91 -0.43 11.68 5.02
N ALA A 92 -1.74 11.74 4.74
CA ALA A 92 -2.30 12.42 3.57
C ALA A 92 -1.93 13.90 3.49
N LYS A 93 -1.76 14.59 4.62
CA LYS A 93 -1.32 16.01 4.66
C LYS A 93 0.04 16.25 4.01
N HIS A 94 0.88 15.23 3.93
CA HIS A 94 2.22 15.29 3.38
C HIS A 94 2.32 14.75 1.94
N CYS A 95 1.18 14.31 1.37
CA CYS A 95 1.10 13.73 0.04
C CYS A 95 0.58 14.74 -0.99
N ASP A 96 1.01 14.59 -2.23
CA ASP A 96 0.53 15.41 -3.35
C ASP A 96 -0.85 14.96 -3.84
N GLY A 97 -1.27 13.74 -3.49
CA GLY A 97 -2.57 13.18 -3.80
C GLY A 97 -2.85 11.86 -3.10
N ALA A 98 -4.13 11.49 -3.07
CA ALA A 98 -4.60 10.23 -2.50
C ALA A 98 -5.43 9.44 -3.51
N ILE A 99 -5.30 8.12 -3.49
CA ILE A 99 -6.12 7.19 -4.27
C ILE A 99 -6.94 6.36 -3.28
N LEU A 100 -8.26 6.33 -3.46
CA LEU A 100 -9.16 5.49 -2.68
C LEU A 100 -9.20 4.08 -3.26
N VAL A 101 -8.77 3.08 -2.48
CA VAL A 101 -8.91 1.67 -2.88
C VAL A 101 -10.13 1.08 -2.18
N ILE A 102 -11.15 0.73 -2.97
CA ILE A 102 -12.44 0.25 -2.50
C ILE A 102 -12.57 -1.22 -2.86
N SER A 103 -12.75 -2.10 -1.89
CA SER A 103 -13.03 -3.52 -2.15
C SER A 103 -14.52 -3.71 -2.43
N GLN A 104 -14.85 -4.36 -3.56
CA GLN A 104 -16.24 -4.66 -3.93
C GLN A 104 -16.96 -5.44 -2.83
N GLY A 105 -18.15 -4.96 -2.44
CA GLY A 105 -19.01 -5.61 -1.46
C GLY A 105 -18.58 -5.48 0.00
N MET A 106 -17.45 -4.81 0.30
CA MET A 106 -16.96 -4.65 1.67
C MET A 106 -17.22 -3.27 2.26
N ALA A 107 -17.33 -2.24 1.45
CA ALA A 107 -17.54 -0.87 1.91
C ALA A 107 -18.94 -0.38 1.53
N SER A 108 -19.67 0.16 2.50
CA SER A 108 -20.94 0.85 2.22
C SER A 108 -20.68 2.22 1.58
N SER A 109 -21.65 2.71 0.80
CA SER A 109 -21.57 4.06 0.22
C SER A 109 -21.37 5.15 1.28
N ARG A 110 -22.00 4.98 2.45
CA ARG A 110 -21.84 5.90 3.58
C ARG A 110 -20.41 5.93 4.11
N LEU A 111 -19.77 4.77 4.23
CA LEU A 111 -18.37 4.67 4.65
C LEU A 111 -17.45 5.36 3.65
N ILE A 112 -17.64 5.11 2.35
CA ILE A 112 -16.87 5.74 1.28
C ILE A 112 -16.99 7.27 1.33
N GLN A 113 -18.21 7.79 1.50
CA GLN A 113 -18.44 9.23 1.61
C GLN A 113 -17.75 9.84 2.85
N ASN A 114 -17.78 9.14 3.99
CA ASN A 114 -17.09 9.59 5.20
C ASN A 114 -15.58 9.64 5.02
N VAL A 115 -15.00 8.60 4.41
CA VAL A 115 -13.56 8.54 4.10
C VAL A 115 -13.16 9.66 3.15
N LYS A 116 -13.95 9.88 2.08
CA LYS A 116 -13.74 10.99 1.15
C LYS A 116 -13.70 12.33 1.89
N LYS A 117 -14.70 12.59 2.75
CA LYS A 117 -14.79 13.83 3.53
C LYS A 117 -13.58 14.00 4.47
N GLN A 118 -13.12 12.94 5.10
CA GLN A 118 -11.92 13.00 5.97
C GLN A 118 -10.67 13.37 5.19
N LEU A 119 -10.48 12.81 4.00
CA LEU A 119 -9.36 13.16 3.12
C LEU A 119 -9.47 14.62 2.62
N GLU A 120 -10.66 15.08 2.24
CA GLU A 120 -10.89 16.47 1.84
C GLU A 120 -10.55 17.45 2.99
N VAL A 121 -10.92 17.10 4.23
CA VAL A 121 -10.59 17.91 5.42
C VAL A 121 -9.07 17.93 5.69
N SER A 122 -8.34 16.86 5.36
CA SER A 122 -6.88 16.83 5.48
C SER A 122 -6.17 17.72 4.45
N GLY A 123 -6.90 18.25 3.46
CA GLY A 123 -6.37 19.11 2.40
C GLY A 123 -5.71 18.36 1.24
N VAL A 124 -5.67 17.02 1.27
CA VAL A 124 -5.07 16.24 0.19
C VAL A 124 -5.99 16.18 -1.03
N ARG A 125 -5.41 16.28 -2.22
CA ARG A 125 -6.16 16.11 -3.48
C ARG A 125 -6.50 14.64 -3.69
N ILE A 126 -7.77 14.30 -3.84
CA ILE A 126 -8.19 12.96 -4.24
C ILE A 126 -8.03 12.82 -5.76
N LEU A 127 -7.12 11.96 -6.20
CA LEU A 127 -6.81 11.69 -7.60
C LEU A 127 -7.87 10.80 -8.26
N GLY A 128 -8.49 9.91 -7.48
CA GLY A 128 -9.51 8.99 -7.96
C GLY A 128 -9.77 7.84 -7.00
N ALA A 129 -10.56 6.87 -7.49
CA ALA A 129 -10.87 5.65 -6.77
C ALA A 129 -10.60 4.42 -7.63
N VAL A 130 -10.12 3.35 -7.01
CA VAL A 130 -9.90 2.04 -7.62
C VAL A 130 -10.85 1.03 -6.98
N LEU A 131 -11.69 0.38 -7.78
CA LEU A 131 -12.52 -0.72 -7.33
C LEU A 131 -11.72 -2.01 -7.41
N ASN A 132 -11.40 -2.58 -6.24
CA ASN A 132 -10.61 -3.80 -6.10
C ASN A 132 -11.51 -5.01 -5.79
N LYS A 133 -10.98 -6.23 -5.96
CA LYS A 133 -11.66 -7.51 -5.72
C LYS A 133 -12.97 -7.67 -6.49
N VAL A 134 -13.05 -7.11 -7.69
CA VAL A 134 -14.22 -7.23 -8.56
C VAL A 134 -14.40 -8.68 -8.97
N LYS A 135 -15.57 -9.26 -8.63
CA LYS A 135 -15.97 -10.58 -9.13
C LYS A 135 -16.46 -10.42 -10.55
N MET A 136 -15.66 -10.80 -11.53
CA MET A 136 -16.15 -10.95 -12.90
C MET A 136 -17.14 -12.12 -12.94
N LYS A 137 -18.43 -11.84 -13.16
CA LYS A 137 -19.38 -12.88 -13.57
C LYS A 137 -18.88 -13.36 -14.94
N LYS A 138 -18.65 -14.68 -15.10
CA LYS A 138 -18.54 -15.29 -16.43
C LYS A 138 -19.86 -15.03 -17.13
N SER A 139 -19.96 -13.97 -17.90
CA SER A 139 -21.07 -13.70 -18.79
C SER A 139 -20.97 -14.70 -19.92
N SER A 140 -22.05 -15.45 -20.18
CA SER A 140 -22.21 -16.38 -21.31
C SER A 140 -22.34 -15.63 -22.64
N TYR A 141 -21.66 -14.51 -22.82
CA TYR A 141 -21.58 -13.79 -24.08
C TYR A 141 -20.13 -13.82 -24.57
N GLU A 142 -19.83 -14.81 -25.41
CA GLU A 142 -18.74 -14.77 -26.36
C GLU A 142 -18.91 -13.53 -27.25
N GLY A 143 -17.96 -12.62 -27.18
CA GLY A 143 -17.90 -11.49 -28.11
C GLY A 143 -17.52 -10.17 -27.47
N GLY A 144 -16.26 -10.04 -27.04
CA GLY A 144 -15.76 -8.74 -26.59
C GLY A 144 -14.24 -8.76 -26.39
N TYR A 145 -13.54 -7.95 -27.14
CA TYR A 145 -12.10 -7.77 -27.30
C TYR A 145 -11.25 -7.57 -26.03
N TYR A 146 -11.84 -7.63 -24.83
CA TYR A 146 -11.15 -7.40 -23.53
C TYR A 146 -10.90 -8.65 -22.69
N GLY A 147 -11.35 -9.84 -23.13
CA GLY A 147 -11.22 -11.09 -22.36
C GLY A 147 -9.85 -11.77 -22.43
N GLY A 148 -8.98 -11.40 -23.37
CA GLY A 148 -7.77 -12.15 -23.69
C GLY A 148 -6.54 -11.86 -22.81
N TYR A 149 -6.46 -10.72 -22.14
CA TYR A 149 -5.25 -10.30 -21.43
C TYR A 149 -5.17 -10.75 -19.97
N TYR A 150 -6.29 -11.00 -19.30
CA TYR A 150 -6.30 -11.37 -17.88
C TYR A 150 -6.36 -12.88 -17.60
N GLY A 151 -6.78 -13.69 -18.57
CA GLY A 151 -6.86 -15.15 -18.42
C GLY A 151 -5.51 -15.87 -18.37
N SER A 152 -4.48 -15.28 -18.92
CA SER A 152 -3.14 -15.91 -19.04
C SER A 152 -2.30 -15.83 -17.76
N TYR A 153 -2.57 -14.90 -16.84
CA TYR A 153 -1.79 -14.71 -15.62
C TYR A 153 -2.31 -15.46 -14.39
N TYR A 154 -3.57 -15.90 -14.38
CA TYR A 154 -4.18 -16.56 -13.21
C TYR A 154 -4.69 -17.99 -13.46
N GLY A 155 -4.47 -18.56 -14.64
CA GLY A 155 -5.08 -19.81 -15.08
C GLY A 155 -4.16 -21.02 -15.13
N LYS A 156 -3.11 -21.13 -14.29
CA LYS A 156 -2.35 -22.39 -14.18
C LYS A 156 -1.85 -22.61 -12.76
N LYS A 157 -2.73 -23.17 -11.91
CA LYS A 157 -2.35 -24.00 -10.75
C LYS A 157 -3.59 -24.49 -10.02
N GLU A 158 -4.30 -25.46 -10.62
CA GLU A 158 -5.14 -26.42 -9.88
C GLU A 158 -5.47 -27.57 -10.84
N GLU A 159 -4.54 -28.48 -11.01
CA GLU A 159 -4.80 -29.86 -11.39
C GLU A 159 -3.57 -30.68 -11.01
N LYS A 160 -3.78 -31.48 -9.97
CA LYS A 160 -3.24 -32.80 -9.69
C LYS A 160 -3.01 -33.00 -8.20
N THR A 161 -3.97 -33.60 -7.55
CA THR A 161 -3.76 -34.76 -6.71
C THR A 161 -5.13 -35.42 -6.47
N LYS A 162 -5.44 -36.40 -7.30
CA LYS A 162 -6.28 -37.55 -6.98
C LYS A 162 -5.49 -38.76 -7.43
N GLU A 163 -4.94 -39.44 -6.48
CA GLU A 163 -4.82 -40.90 -6.37
C GLU A 163 -4.30 -41.17 -4.96
#